data_c9b523039bec26eb7a06705d6abf38e1
#
_entry.id   c9b523039bec26eb7a06705d6abf38e1
#
_cell.length_a   1.000
_cell.length_b   1.000
_cell.length_c   1.000
_cell.angle_alpha   90.00
_cell.angle_beta   90.00
_cell.angle_gamma   90.00
#
_symmetry.space_group_name_H-M   'P 1'
#
loop_
_entity.id
_entity.type
_entity.pdbx_description
1 polymer ?
#
loop_
_entity_poly.entity_id
_entity_poly.type
_entity_poly.pdbx_seq_one_letter_code
_entity_poly.pdbx_strand_id
1 'polypeptide(L)'
;VDGIDLGTLPLTHYGPNSSERQEFMHLLRLVMAEVANTDTLPILTSSLPHMDDADLKEILQESWFHHLRNDTFLDIEWKNPQLCDAIANTFMNRDPLGHVAAWPALPYEDSELHRARTLFALALPGAVYFDSPPRDAISPSFVLLIQQALRTRAEHGMGTGSLAHVRGLSWAGPDCLVHMSAQVLVVFNASDSTVVVPSEHRPLVSTGVLPTQLNSDTPLAPGQCAWFETARVRPRVFATE
;
A
#
# COMPACT_ATOMS: atom_id res chain seq x y z
N VAL A 1 -19.93 17.18 -1.55
CA VAL A 1 -19.07 16.30 -0.73
C VAL A 1 -18.74 15.11 -1.60
N ASP A 2 -17.44 14.89 -1.88
CA ASP A 2 -17.00 13.84 -2.80
C ASP A 2 -16.90 12.46 -2.13
N GLY A 3 -16.90 12.41 -0.80
CA GLY A 3 -16.84 11.18 -0.02
C GLY A 3 -17.10 11.38 1.46
N ILE A 4 -17.36 10.27 2.14
CA ILE A 4 -17.60 10.20 3.58
C ILE A 4 -16.68 9.12 4.15
N ASP A 5 -15.87 9.46 5.13
CA ASP A 5 -15.10 8.50 5.92
C ASP A 5 -15.81 8.29 7.27
N LEU A 6 -16.23 7.06 7.53
CA LEU A 6 -16.90 6.69 8.77
C LEU A 6 -15.91 6.41 9.92
N GLY A 7 -14.61 6.58 9.67
CA GLY A 7 -13.58 6.25 10.65
C GLY A 7 -13.45 4.74 10.88
N THR A 8 -13.08 4.35 12.10
CA THR A 8 -12.93 2.94 12.46
C THR A 8 -14.27 2.35 12.90
N LEU A 9 -14.70 1.29 12.22
CA LEU A 9 -15.93 0.60 12.59
C LEU A 9 -15.75 -0.18 13.90
N PRO A 10 -16.69 -0.07 14.86
CA PRO A 10 -16.56 -0.69 16.18
C PRO A 10 -16.88 -2.20 16.19
N LEU A 11 -16.84 -2.88 15.05
CA LEU A 11 -17.31 -4.25 14.89
C LEU A 11 -16.55 -5.28 15.73
N THR A 12 -15.28 -5.02 16.02
CA THR A 12 -14.48 -5.90 16.89
C THR A 12 -14.85 -5.82 18.37
N HIS A 13 -15.57 -4.77 18.77
CA HIS A 13 -16.07 -4.65 20.15
C HIS A 13 -17.30 -5.50 20.41
N TYR A 14 -17.94 -6.00 19.36
CA TYR A 14 -19.13 -6.83 19.44
C TYR A 14 -18.77 -8.29 19.15
N GLY A 15 -19.21 -9.20 20.01
CA GLY A 15 -19.05 -10.62 19.74
C GLY A 15 -19.72 -11.03 18.42
N PRO A 16 -19.16 -11.98 17.66
CA PRO A 16 -19.80 -12.54 16.48
C PRO A 16 -21.17 -13.09 16.90
N ASN A 17 -22.25 -12.68 16.31
CA ASN A 17 -23.65 -13.01 16.66
C ASN A 17 -24.24 -12.25 17.87
N SER A 18 -23.60 -11.22 18.41
CA SER A 18 -24.22 -10.40 19.44
C SER A 18 -25.37 -9.56 18.88
N SER A 19 -26.35 -9.24 19.74
CA SER A 19 -27.48 -8.37 19.37
C SER A 19 -27.00 -6.96 18.97
N GLU A 20 -25.96 -6.46 19.64
CA GLU A 20 -25.35 -5.17 19.39
C GLU A 20 -24.72 -5.10 18.00
N ARG A 21 -24.03 -6.18 17.59
CA ARG A 21 -23.49 -6.26 16.21
C ARG A 21 -24.59 -6.26 15.17
N GLN A 22 -25.66 -7.03 15.39
CA GLN A 22 -26.79 -7.10 14.47
C GLN A 22 -27.51 -5.75 14.36
N GLU A 23 -27.71 -5.06 15.48
CA GLU A 23 -28.30 -3.72 15.50
C GLU A 23 -27.41 -2.70 14.77
N PHE A 24 -26.11 -2.71 15.03
CA PHE A 24 -25.15 -1.85 14.31
C PHE A 24 -25.17 -2.10 12.80
N MET A 25 -25.14 -3.36 12.37
CA MET A 25 -25.22 -3.73 10.96
C MET A 25 -26.55 -3.31 10.34
N HIS A 26 -27.65 -3.41 11.08
CA HIS A 26 -28.97 -2.95 10.63
C HIS A 26 -28.99 -1.42 10.44
N LEU A 27 -28.49 -0.66 11.41
CA LEU A 27 -28.37 0.81 11.30
C LEU A 27 -27.49 1.23 10.13
N LEU A 28 -26.37 0.53 9.93
CA LEU A 28 -25.48 0.81 8.81
C LEU A 28 -26.19 0.58 7.46
N ARG A 29 -26.99 -0.51 7.32
CA ARG A 29 -27.80 -0.74 6.11
C ARG A 29 -28.80 0.36 5.87
N LEU A 30 -29.45 0.89 6.91
CA LEU A 30 -30.38 2.02 6.76
C LEU A 30 -29.67 3.28 6.27
N VAL A 31 -28.51 3.60 6.85
CA VAL A 31 -27.70 4.75 6.41
C VAL A 31 -27.26 4.57 4.95
N MET A 32 -26.82 3.36 4.58
CA MET A 32 -26.42 3.07 3.21
C MET A 32 -27.56 3.16 2.21
N ALA A 33 -28.75 2.70 2.58
CA ALA A 33 -29.93 2.85 1.74
C ALA A 33 -30.29 4.33 1.52
N GLU A 34 -30.15 5.18 2.53
CA GLU A 34 -30.37 6.62 2.41
C GLU A 34 -29.31 7.29 1.53
N VAL A 35 -28.04 6.92 1.70
CA VAL A 35 -26.94 7.40 0.85
C VAL A 35 -27.16 7.02 -0.62
N ALA A 36 -27.63 5.80 -0.89
CA ALA A 36 -27.92 5.34 -2.25
C ALA A 36 -29.06 6.11 -2.95
N ASN A 37 -29.92 6.77 -2.18
CA ASN A 37 -31.01 7.61 -2.70
C ASN A 37 -30.57 9.04 -3.06
N THR A 38 -29.29 9.38 -2.86
CA THR A 38 -28.78 10.71 -3.24
C THR A 38 -28.43 10.76 -4.73
N ASP A 39 -28.60 11.91 -5.36
CA ASP A 39 -28.31 12.12 -6.80
C ASP A 39 -26.83 11.90 -7.16
N THR A 40 -25.94 12.00 -6.18
CA THR A 40 -24.50 11.74 -6.32
C THR A 40 -24.09 10.72 -5.28
N LEU A 41 -23.64 9.54 -5.73
CA LEU A 41 -23.10 8.53 -4.84
C LEU A 41 -21.74 9.00 -4.28
N PRO A 42 -21.63 9.32 -2.99
CA PRO A 42 -20.35 9.69 -2.39
C PRO A 42 -19.46 8.46 -2.31
N ILE A 43 -18.15 8.67 -2.38
CA ILE A 43 -17.18 7.61 -2.07
C ILE A 43 -17.28 7.34 -0.56
N LEU A 44 -17.61 6.10 -0.20
CA LEU A 44 -17.66 5.68 1.19
C LEU A 44 -16.40 4.94 1.57
N THR A 45 -15.81 5.37 2.67
CA THR A 45 -14.60 4.77 3.20
C THR A 45 -14.73 4.51 4.69
N SER A 46 -14.01 3.51 5.17
CA SER A 46 -13.90 3.21 6.59
C SER A 46 -12.61 2.47 6.87
N SER A 47 -12.27 2.28 8.14
CA SER A 47 -11.23 1.34 8.55
C SER A 47 -11.81 0.23 9.43
N LEU A 48 -11.18 -0.93 9.34
CA LEU A 48 -11.46 -2.06 10.22
C LEU A 48 -10.24 -2.27 11.12
N PRO A 49 -10.45 -2.32 12.43
CA PRO A 49 -9.44 -2.84 13.31
C PRO A 49 -9.16 -4.30 12.97
N HIS A 50 -8.17 -4.89 13.61
CA HIS A 50 -7.81 -6.29 13.38
C HIS A 50 -9.06 -7.20 13.49
N MET A 51 -9.39 -7.88 12.40
CA MET A 51 -10.53 -8.79 12.29
C MET A 51 -10.06 -10.13 11.75
N ASP A 52 -10.80 -11.19 12.08
CA ASP A 52 -10.58 -12.45 11.37
C ASP A 52 -11.09 -12.39 9.91
N ASP A 53 -10.63 -13.35 9.10
CA ASP A 53 -10.95 -13.37 7.69
C ASP A 53 -12.43 -13.61 7.39
N ALA A 54 -13.16 -14.28 8.29
CA ALA A 54 -14.58 -14.56 8.12
C ALA A 54 -15.42 -13.29 8.31
N ASP A 55 -15.14 -12.54 9.36
CA ASP A 55 -15.77 -11.26 9.65
C ASP A 55 -15.47 -10.21 8.57
N LEU A 56 -14.22 -10.17 8.10
CA LEU A 56 -13.84 -9.29 6.99
C LEU A 56 -14.62 -9.60 5.72
N LYS A 57 -14.75 -10.89 5.37
CA LYS A 57 -15.51 -11.32 4.18
C LYS A 57 -16.98 -10.96 4.27
N GLU A 58 -17.62 -11.13 5.45
CA GLU A 58 -19.02 -10.74 5.65
C GLU A 58 -19.23 -9.25 5.29
N ILE A 59 -18.36 -8.36 5.78
CA ILE A 59 -18.48 -6.93 5.51
C ILE A 59 -18.19 -6.60 4.05
N LEU A 60 -17.19 -7.23 3.45
CA LEU A 60 -16.85 -7.01 2.04
C LEU A 60 -17.98 -7.49 1.12
N GLN A 61 -18.70 -8.57 1.47
CA GLN A 61 -19.85 -9.08 0.69
C GLN A 61 -21.03 -8.12 0.65
N GLU A 62 -21.20 -7.27 1.67
CA GLU A 62 -22.25 -6.25 1.67
C GLU A 62 -22.01 -5.13 0.64
N SER A 63 -20.77 -4.97 0.16
CA SER A 63 -20.37 -4.02 -0.89
C SER A 63 -20.74 -2.56 -0.61
N TRP A 64 -20.80 -2.15 0.65
CA TRP A 64 -21.16 -0.78 1.03
C TRP A 64 -20.01 0.21 0.88
N PHE A 65 -18.79 -0.27 1.06
CA PHE A 65 -17.61 0.58 1.09
C PHE A 65 -16.85 0.51 -0.23
N HIS A 66 -16.51 1.64 -0.77
CA HIS A 66 -15.57 1.73 -1.90
C HIS A 66 -14.14 1.41 -1.45
N HIS A 67 -13.78 1.93 -0.26
CA HIS A 67 -12.49 1.62 0.36
C HIS A 67 -12.71 1.21 1.82
N LEU A 68 -12.26 0.01 2.14
CA LEU A 68 -12.25 -0.51 3.50
C LEU A 68 -10.81 -0.79 3.90
N ARG A 69 -10.21 0.10 4.70
CA ARG A 69 -8.83 -0.01 5.16
C ARG A 69 -8.70 -1.12 6.18
N ASN A 70 -7.64 -1.90 6.10
CA ASN A 70 -7.29 -2.91 7.10
C ASN A 70 -6.15 -2.40 7.98
N ASP A 71 -6.45 -2.03 9.22
CA ASP A 71 -5.49 -1.46 10.16
C ASP A 71 -4.44 -2.47 10.64
N THR A 72 -4.61 -3.77 10.39
CA THR A 72 -3.58 -4.79 10.64
C THR A 72 -2.23 -4.41 10.01
N PHE A 73 -2.25 -3.68 8.89
CA PHE A 73 -1.04 -3.19 8.23
C PHE A 73 -0.23 -2.20 9.09
N LEU A 74 -0.86 -1.57 10.08
CA LEU A 74 -0.20 -0.66 11.02
C LEU A 74 0.53 -1.39 12.15
N ASP A 75 0.02 -2.58 12.51
CA ASP A 75 0.46 -3.33 13.70
C ASP A 75 1.54 -4.36 13.41
N ILE A 76 1.80 -4.66 12.14
CA ILE A 76 2.81 -5.66 11.75
C ILE A 76 4.23 -5.11 11.83
N GLU A 77 5.18 -5.99 12.04
CA GLU A 77 6.58 -5.66 11.81
C GLU A 77 6.84 -5.46 10.32
N TRP A 78 7.49 -4.34 9.96
CA TRP A 78 7.88 -4.04 8.59
C TRP A 78 9.11 -4.85 8.18
N LYS A 79 8.97 -6.16 8.26
CA LYS A 79 9.99 -7.15 7.90
C LYS A 79 9.38 -8.22 7.00
N ASN A 80 10.22 -8.88 6.23
CA ASN A 80 9.86 -10.08 5.51
C ASN A 80 9.92 -11.29 6.50
N PRO A 81 8.92 -12.22 6.55
CA PRO A 81 7.80 -12.35 5.59
C PRO A 81 6.51 -11.61 6.00
N GLN A 82 6.39 -11.09 7.23
CA GLN A 82 5.12 -10.58 7.78
C GLN A 82 4.45 -9.53 6.86
N LEU A 83 5.24 -8.60 6.35
CA LEU A 83 4.71 -7.57 5.45
C LEU A 83 4.23 -8.15 4.12
N CYS A 84 4.95 -9.13 3.58
CA CYS A 84 4.54 -9.83 2.35
C CYS A 84 3.23 -10.59 2.55
N ASP A 85 3.06 -11.27 3.69
CA ASP A 85 1.86 -12.01 4.01
C ASP A 85 0.66 -11.07 4.20
N ALA A 86 0.85 -9.94 4.88
CA ALA A 86 -0.20 -8.93 5.06
C ALA A 86 -0.66 -8.32 3.71
N ILE A 87 0.28 -8.05 2.81
CA ILE A 87 -0.02 -7.58 1.46
C ILE A 87 -0.79 -8.66 0.68
N ALA A 88 -0.31 -9.91 0.67
CA ALA A 88 -0.96 -11.01 -0.01
C ALA A 88 -2.37 -11.26 0.52
N ASN A 89 -2.57 -11.30 1.83
CA ASN A 89 -3.87 -11.47 2.47
C ASN A 89 -4.83 -10.33 2.12
N THR A 90 -4.33 -9.10 2.02
CA THR A 90 -5.15 -7.96 1.59
C THR A 90 -5.75 -8.19 0.22
N PHE A 91 -4.97 -8.67 -0.76
CA PHE A 91 -5.48 -8.96 -2.11
C PHE A 91 -6.34 -10.22 -2.14
N MET A 92 -5.91 -11.31 -1.47
CA MET A 92 -6.67 -12.58 -1.44
C MET A 92 -8.09 -12.42 -0.89
N ASN A 93 -8.30 -11.50 0.05
CA ASN A 93 -9.60 -11.26 0.64
C ASN A 93 -10.47 -10.30 -0.19
N ARG A 94 -9.88 -9.45 -1.03
CA ARG A 94 -10.59 -8.39 -1.76
C ARG A 94 -10.80 -8.69 -3.23
N ASP A 95 -9.79 -9.16 -3.93
CA ASP A 95 -9.85 -9.38 -5.38
C ASP A 95 -10.99 -10.31 -5.80
N PRO A 96 -11.27 -11.44 -5.10
CA PRO A 96 -12.38 -12.33 -5.48
C PRO A 96 -13.76 -11.66 -5.39
N LEU A 97 -13.88 -10.59 -4.60
CA LEU A 97 -15.10 -9.83 -4.39
C LEU A 97 -15.15 -8.54 -5.23
N GLY A 98 -14.12 -8.26 -6.02
CA GLY A 98 -14.02 -7.05 -6.83
C GLY A 98 -13.73 -5.77 -6.04
N HIS A 99 -13.24 -5.88 -4.80
CA HIS A 99 -12.89 -4.73 -3.99
C HIS A 99 -11.47 -4.25 -4.24
N VAL A 100 -11.30 -2.93 -4.26
CA VAL A 100 -9.98 -2.29 -4.34
C VAL A 100 -9.27 -2.42 -3.00
N ALA A 101 -7.99 -2.77 -3.03
CA ALA A 101 -7.15 -2.71 -1.84
C ALA A 101 -7.08 -1.26 -1.32
N ALA A 102 -7.19 -1.08 -0.01
CA ALA A 102 -7.10 0.21 0.64
C ALA A 102 -6.09 0.12 1.81
N TRP A 103 -5.05 0.93 1.72
CA TRP A 103 -3.93 0.93 2.67
C TRP A 103 -4.13 2.05 3.68
N PRO A 104 -4.02 1.76 4.99
CA PRO A 104 -4.25 2.77 6.02
C PRO A 104 -3.20 3.88 5.96
N ALA A 105 -3.56 5.04 6.48
CA ALA A 105 -2.60 6.11 6.70
C ALA A 105 -1.61 5.69 7.79
N LEU A 106 -0.32 5.72 7.47
CA LEU A 106 0.72 5.51 8.48
C LEU A 106 0.76 6.75 9.40
N PRO A 107 0.71 6.58 10.73
CA PRO A 107 0.84 7.70 11.66
C PRO A 107 2.10 8.51 11.34
N TYR A 108 1.94 9.83 11.21
CA TYR A 108 3.06 10.68 10.81
C TYR A 108 4.14 10.72 11.89
N GLU A 109 5.37 10.47 11.47
CA GLU A 109 6.59 10.60 12.24
C GLU A 109 7.68 11.22 11.36
N ASP A 110 8.38 12.24 11.84
CA ASP A 110 9.50 12.83 11.07
C ASP A 110 10.77 11.98 11.25
N SER A 111 10.75 10.80 10.66
CA SER A 111 11.87 9.86 10.65
C SER A 111 12.16 9.33 9.24
N GLU A 112 13.40 8.92 8.98
CA GLU A 112 13.77 8.28 7.72
C GLU A 112 13.00 6.98 7.50
N LEU A 113 12.74 6.23 8.55
CA LEU A 113 11.97 4.98 8.48
C LEU A 113 10.52 5.25 8.09
N HIS A 114 9.87 6.30 8.65
CA HIS A 114 8.52 6.68 8.23
C HIS A 114 8.47 7.08 6.75
N ARG A 115 9.46 7.84 6.28
CA ARG A 115 9.59 8.20 4.85
C ARG A 115 9.67 6.96 3.97
N ALA A 116 10.49 5.98 4.37
CA ALA A 116 10.66 4.74 3.62
C ALA A 116 9.39 3.88 3.61
N ARG A 117 8.72 3.74 4.74
CA ARG A 117 7.43 3.04 4.85
C ARG A 117 6.35 3.70 4.00
N THR A 118 6.26 5.03 4.04
CA THR A 118 5.31 5.78 3.22
C THR A 118 5.61 5.61 1.73
N LEU A 119 6.88 5.70 1.34
CA LEU A 119 7.26 5.47 -0.06
C LEU A 119 6.93 4.05 -0.51
N PHE A 120 7.16 3.04 0.34
CA PHE A 120 6.80 1.66 0.05
C PHE A 120 5.28 1.49 -0.08
N ALA A 121 4.49 2.02 0.85
CA ALA A 121 3.02 1.96 0.81
C ALA A 121 2.45 2.60 -0.46
N LEU A 122 3.04 3.71 -0.91
CA LEU A 122 2.68 4.38 -2.17
C LEU A 122 2.95 3.52 -3.41
N ALA A 123 3.82 2.54 -3.33
CA ALA A 123 4.09 1.63 -4.43
C ALA A 123 3.04 0.51 -4.58
N LEU A 124 2.23 0.28 -3.55
CA LEU A 124 1.21 -0.79 -3.55
C LEU A 124 0.00 -0.38 -4.42
N PRO A 125 -0.55 -1.28 -5.24
CA PRO A 125 -1.80 -1.03 -5.97
C PRO A 125 -2.97 -0.77 -5.03
N GLY A 126 -3.95 0.01 -5.48
CA GLY A 126 -5.12 0.37 -4.70
C GLY A 126 -5.09 1.80 -4.17
N ALA A 127 -5.92 2.11 -3.20
CA ALA A 127 -6.02 3.41 -2.56
C ALA A 127 -5.05 3.51 -1.38
N VAL A 128 -4.25 4.59 -1.32
CA VAL A 128 -3.35 4.90 -0.20
C VAL A 128 -3.86 6.14 0.52
N TYR A 129 -3.93 6.05 1.82
CA TYR A 129 -4.35 7.15 2.69
C TYR A 129 -3.14 7.78 3.38
N PHE A 130 -3.23 9.06 3.64
CA PHE A 130 -2.20 9.81 4.36
C PHE A 130 -2.78 10.34 5.66
N ASP A 131 -1.97 10.30 6.71
CA ASP A 131 -2.22 11.06 7.91
C ASP A 131 -2.12 12.57 7.58
N SER A 132 -2.88 13.38 8.31
CA SER A 132 -2.95 14.83 8.10
C SER A 132 -2.37 15.57 9.31
N PRO A 133 -1.05 15.50 9.54
CA PRO A 133 -0.43 16.25 10.63
C PRO A 133 -0.52 17.76 10.39
N PRO A 134 -0.31 18.60 11.41
CA PRO A 134 -0.22 20.04 11.25
C PRO A 134 0.80 20.41 10.15
N ARG A 135 0.46 21.42 9.34
CA ARG A 135 1.29 21.79 8.17
C ARG A 135 2.75 22.09 8.52
N ASP A 136 2.97 22.68 9.70
CA ASP A 136 4.29 23.06 10.19
C ASP A 136 5.12 21.85 10.65
N ALA A 137 4.50 20.69 10.86
CA ALA A 137 5.20 19.47 11.26
C ALA A 137 5.80 18.70 10.06
N ILE A 138 5.35 18.99 8.84
CA ILE A 138 5.78 18.26 7.64
C ILE A 138 7.01 18.94 7.04
N SER A 139 8.12 18.22 6.96
CA SER A 139 9.32 18.76 6.32
C SER A 139 9.12 18.97 4.81
N PRO A 140 9.64 20.07 4.22
CA PRO A 140 9.55 20.33 2.79
C PRO A 140 10.12 19.21 1.93
N SER A 141 11.18 18.55 2.38
CA SER A 141 11.80 17.40 1.69
C SER A 141 10.87 16.19 1.62
N PHE A 142 10.07 15.95 2.68
CA PHE A 142 9.07 14.89 2.66
C PHE A 142 7.93 15.20 1.69
N VAL A 143 7.46 16.44 1.64
CA VAL A 143 6.45 16.88 0.66
C VAL A 143 6.94 16.65 -0.76
N LEU A 144 8.18 17.00 -1.07
CA LEU A 144 8.78 16.78 -2.39
C LEU A 144 8.89 15.30 -2.73
N LEU A 145 9.29 14.45 -1.78
CA LEU A 145 9.33 13.00 -1.93
C LEU A 145 7.95 12.45 -2.31
N ILE A 146 6.91 12.83 -1.56
CA ILE A 146 5.52 12.38 -1.83
C ILE A 146 5.05 12.86 -3.20
N GLN A 147 5.29 14.12 -3.56
CA GLN A 147 4.92 14.65 -4.88
C GLN A 147 5.60 13.90 -6.02
N GLN A 148 6.89 13.59 -5.89
CA GLN A 148 7.63 12.80 -6.87
C GLN A 148 7.07 11.37 -6.94
N ALA A 149 6.84 10.72 -5.81
CA ALA A 149 6.28 9.38 -5.74
C ALA A 149 4.88 9.30 -6.38
N LEU A 150 3.99 10.24 -6.08
CA LEU A 150 2.64 10.28 -6.66
C LEU A 150 2.68 10.48 -8.19
N ARG A 151 3.58 11.34 -8.69
CA ARG A 151 3.78 11.54 -10.12
C ARG A 151 4.27 10.24 -10.77
N THR A 152 5.33 9.63 -10.24
CA THR A 152 5.88 8.37 -10.75
C THR A 152 4.84 7.25 -10.71
N ARG A 153 4.05 7.17 -9.61
CA ARG A 153 2.96 6.21 -9.47
C ARG A 153 1.92 6.36 -10.60
N ALA A 154 1.53 7.59 -10.91
CA ALA A 154 0.58 7.86 -11.99
C ALA A 154 1.16 7.55 -13.38
N GLU A 155 2.40 7.98 -13.65
CA GLU A 155 3.09 7.77 -14.92
C GLU A 155 3.29 6.29 -15.25
N HIS A 156 3.52 5.46 -14.24
CA HIS A 156 3.75 4.01 -14.40
C HIS A 156 2.51 3.14 -14.13
N GLY A 157 1.35 3.73 -13.84
CA GLY A 157 0.10 3.01 -13.59
C GLY A 157 0.13 2.09 -12.37
N MET A 158 0.95 2.40 -11.36
CA MET A 158 1.15 1.53 -10.19
C MET A 158 -0.12 1.38 -9.33
N GLY A 159 -1.02 2.38 -9.37
CA GLY A 159 -2.27 2.36 -8.61
C GLY A 159 -3.25 1.26 -9.00
N THR A 160 -3.21 0.83 -10.26
CA THR A 160 -4.10 -0.18 -10.84
C THR A 160 -3.34 -1.34 -11.48
N GLY A 161 -2.02 -1.31 -11.41
CA GLY A 161 -1.15 -2.34 -11.97
C GLY A 161 -1.10 -3.61 -11.13
N SER A 162 -0.47 -4.63 -11.67
CA SER A 162 -0.19 -5.87 -10.95
C SER A 162 0.90 -5.67 -9.89
N LEU A 163 0.86 -6.48 -8.85
CA LEU A 163 1.91 -6.56 -7.84
C LEU A 163 2.47 -7.98 -7.79
N ALA A 164 3.79 -8.11 -7.82
CA ALA A 164 4.45 -9.40 -7.65
C ALA A 164 5.63 -9.27 -6.67
N HIS A 165 5.73 -10.21 -5.73
CA HIS A 165 6.90 -10.34 -4.89
C HIS A 165 8.04 -10.96 -5.70
N VAL A 166 9.20 -10.30 -5.75
CA VAL A 166 10.39 -10.77 -6.46
C VAL A 166 11.32 -11.48 -5.47
N ARG A 167 11.70 -12.71 -5.80
CA ARG A 167 12.57 -13.57 -4.97
C ARG A 167 13.78 -14.04 -5.75
N GLY A 168 14.80 -14.48 -5.03
CA GLY A 168 15.99 -15.11 -5.65
C GLY A 168 16.99 -14.12 -6.26
N LEU A 169 16.91 -12.84 -5.90
CA LEU A 169 17.88 -11.84 -6.29
C LEU A 169 19.14 -11.99 -5.44
N SER A 170 20.30 -12.18 -6.08
CA SER A 170 21.56 -12.43 -5.37
C SER A 170 22.06 -11.25 -4.54
N TRP A 171 21.62 -10.05 -4.88
CA TRP A 171 21.97 -8.79 -4.20
C TRP A 171 20.99 -8.41 -3.07
N ALA A 172 19.79 -9.01 -3.05
CA ALA A 172 18.78 -8.76 -2.05
C ALA A 172 18.84 -9.85 -0.98
N GLY A 173 19.16 -9.46 0.25
CA GLY A 173 19.13 -10.37 1.40
C GLY A 173 17.70 -10.80 1.78
N PRO A 174 17.55 -11.77 2.69
CA PRO A 174 16.24 -12.32 3.06
C PRO A 174 15.28 -11.28 3.66
N ASP A 175 15.80 -10.24 4.31
CA ASP A 175 15.03 -9.17 4.94
C ASP A 175 14.85 -7.95 4.03
N CYS A 176 15.31 -8.04 2.77
CA CYS A 176 15.03 -7.02 1.77
C CYS A 176 13.73 -7.36 1.04
N LEU A 177 12.75 -6.46 1.09
CA LEU A 177 11.49 -6.65 0.37
C LEU A 177 11.62 -6.07 -1.04
N VAL A 178 11.41 -6.92 -2.02
CA VAL A 178 11.47 -6.52 -3.42
C VAL A 178 10.15 -6.90 -4.10
N HIS A 179 9.48 -5.89 -4.64
CA HIS A 179 8.23 -6.06 -5.37
C HIS A 179 8.34 -5.47 -6.77
N MET A 180 7.68 -6.10 -7.72
CA MET A 180 7.37 -5.48 -9.01
C MET A 180 5.95 -4.92 -8.93
N SER A 181 5.80 -3.60 -8.96
CA SER A 181 4.51 -2.90 -9.02
C SER A 181 4.34 -2.32 -10.42
N ALA A 182 3.39 -2.86 -11.18
CA ALA A 182 3.32 -2.65 -12.63
C ALA A 182 4.67 -2.96 -13.31
N GLN A 183 5.42 -1.95 -13.72
CA GLN A 183 6.75 -2.09 -14.36
C GLN A 183 7.87 -1.45 -13.52
N VAL A 184 7.59 -1.14 -12.25
CA VAL A 184 8.51 -0.49 -11.32
C VAL A 184 9.00 -1.51 -10.30
N LEU A 185 10.31 -1.66 -10.18
CA LEU A 185 10.93 -2.45 -9.11
C LEU A 185 10.99 -1.60 -7.86
N VAL A 186 10.33 -2.07 -6.81
CA VAL A 186 10.26 -1.41 -5.49
C VAL A 186 11.13 -2.20 -4.53
N VAL A 187 12.08 -1.53 -3.92
CA VAL A 187 13.03 -2.13 -2.98
C VAL A 187 12.92 -1.42 -1.64
N PHE A 188 12.55 -2.15 -0.59
CA PHE A 188 12.58 -1.67 0.79
C PHE A 188 13.59 -2.51 1.57
N ASN A 189 14.65 -1.87 2.04
CA ASN A 189 15.69 -2.53 2.82
C ASN A 189 15.30 -2.57 4.30
N ALA A 190 14.68 -3.67 4.73
CA ALA A 190 14.32 -3.93 6.12
C ALA A 190 15.44 -4.67 6.90
N SER A 191 16.61 -4.91 6.27
CA SER A 191 17.76 -5.56 6.90
C SER A 191 18.62 -4.57 7.68
N ASP A 192 19.56 -5.09 8.47
CA ASP A 192 20.52 -4.29 9.25
C ASP A 192 21.79 -3.93 8.46
N SER A 193 21.85 -4.28 7.17
CA SER A 193 23.02 -4.03 6.31
C SER A 193 22.63 -3.29 5.04
N THR A 194 23.60 -2.60 4.43
CA THR A 194 23.38 -1.93 3.15
C THR A 194 23.16 -2.95 2.03
N VAL A 195 22.11 -2.77 1.27
CA VAL A 195 21.82 -3.52 0.04
C VAL A 195 22.25 -2.68 -1.15
N VAL A 196 22.90 -3.30 -2.14
CA VAL A 196 23.36 -2.59 -3.34
C VAL A 196 22.55 -3.07 -4.54
N VAL A 197 21.67 -2.17 -5.04
CA VAL A 197 20.87 -2.45 -6.22
C VAL A 197 21.71 -2.22 -7.47
N PRO A 198 21.79 -3.22 -8.38
CA PRO A 198 22.64 -3.12 -9.57
C PRO A 198 22.25 -1.97 -10.51
N SER A 199 23.23 -1.43 -11.22
CA SER A 199 23.12 -0.29 -12.12
C SER A 199 22.23 -0.50 -13.35
N GLU A 200 21.83 -1.72 -13.62
CA GLU A 200 20.83 -2.03 -14.67
C GLU A 200 19.42 -1.53 -14.31
N HIS A 201 19.18 -1.19 -13.02
CA HIS A 201 17.95 -0.62 -12.52
C HIS A 201 18.11 0.89 -12.32
N ARG A 202 17.45 1.68 -13.16
CA ARG A 202 17.53 3.14 -13.08
C ARG A 202 16.65 3.66 -11.93
N PRO A 203 17.21 4.38 -10.94
CA PRO A 203 16.42 4.90 -9.83
C PRO A 203 15.45 6.00 -10.30
N LEU A 204 14.22 5.95 -9.79
CA LEU A 204 13.14 6.91 -10.07
C LEU A 204 12.86 7.78 -8.84
N VAL A 205 12.68 7.15 -7.68
CA VAL A 205 12.37 7.80 -6.39
C VAL A 205 13.13 7.07 -5.29
N SER A 206 13.67 7.78 -4.32
CA SER A 206 14.39 7.18 -3.18
C SER A 206 14.28 8.04 -1.93
N THR A 207 14.25 7.38 -0.77
CA THR A 207 14.45 8.06 0.52
C THR A 207 15.94 8.27 0.83
N GLY A 208 16.82 7.52 0.20
CA GLY A 208 18.27 7.69 0.28
C GLY A 208 18.83 8.61 -0.79
N VAL A 209 20.13 8.87 -0.70
CA VAL A 209 20.84 9.66 -1.71
C VAL A 209 20.99 8.83 -2.98
N LEU A 210 20.49 9.36 -4.08
CA LEU A 210 20.67 8.74 -5.38
C LEU A 210 22.08 9.01 -5.94
N PRO A 211 22.67 8.04 -6.64
CA PRO A 211 23.97 8.24 -7.28
C PRO A 211 23.89 9.35 -8.34
N THR A 212 24.90 10.18 -8.37
CA THR A 212 25.01 11.30 -9.34
C THR A 212 25.39 10.83 -10.74
N GLN A 213 25.99 9.64 -10.84
CA GLN A 213 26.39 9.06 -12.12
C GLN A 213 25.29 8.12 -12.64
N LEU A 214 24.91 8.30 -13.90
CA LEU A 214 24.05 7.36 -14.62
C LEU A 214 24.75 6.00 -14.72
N ASN A 215 23.99 4.93 -14.52
CA ASN A 215 24.49 3.54 -14.60
C ASN A 215 25.49 3.17 -13.48
N SER A 216 25.34 3.75 -12.29
CA SER A 216 26.04 3.30 -11.10
C SER A 216 25.10 2.50 -10.18
N ASP A 217 25.68 1.57 -9.43
CA ASP A 217 24.96 0.81 -8.42
C ASP A 217 24.39 1.76 -7.36
N THR A 218 23.20 1.44 -6.87
CA THR A 218 22.49 2.27 -5.88
C THR A 218 22.53 1.60 -4.50
N PRO A 219 23.31 2.14 -3.55
CA PRO A 219 23.29 1.64 -2.18
C PRO A 219 22.02 2.11 -1.46
N LEU A 220 21.36 1.18 -0.79
CA LEU A 220 20.25 1.43 0.12
C LEU A 220 20.66 1.03 1.53
N ALA A 221 20.79 1.99 2.41
CA ALA A 221 21.04 1.75 3.82
C ALA A 221 19.83 1.06 4.51
N PRO A 222 20.02 0.48 5.71
CA PRO A 222 18.92 -0.03 6.52
C PRO A 222 17.77 0.99 6.65
N GLY A 223 16.53 0.53 6.50
CA GLY A 223 15.35 1.36 6.62
C GLY A 223 15.10 2.31 5.44
N GLN A 224 15.78 2.15 4.30
CA GLN A 224 15.54 2.94 3.10
C GLN A 224 14.66 2.21 2.08
N CYS A 225 13.95 3.00 1.28
CA CYS A 225 13.13 2.54 0.17
C CYS A 225 13.48 3.28 -1.11
N ALA A 226 13.49 2.58 -2.24
CA ALA A 226 13.64 3.19 -3.55
C ALA A 226 12.84 2.44 -4.62
N TRP A 227 12.46 3.18 -5.66
CA TRP A 227 11.78 2.69 -6.85
C TRP A 227 12.71 2.78 -8.05
N PHE A 228 12.66 1.78 -8.91
CA PHE A 228 13.54 1.69 -10.06
C PHE A 228 12.75 1.33 -11.31
N GLU A 229 13.12 1.94 -12.43
CA GLU A 229 12.71 1.47 -13.73
C GLU A 229 13.56 0.24 -14.09
N THR A 230 12.90 -0.86 -14.42
CA THR A 230 13.58 -2.04 -14.92
C THR A 230 13.84 -1.88 -16.43
N ALA A 231 15.02 -2.26 -16.89
CA ALA A 231 15.25 -2.37 -18.32
C ALA A 231 14.16 -3.30 -18.91
N ARG A 232 13.41 -2.82 -19.92
CA ARG A 232 12.42 -3.65 -20.59
C ARG A 232 13.13 -4.88 -21.13
N VAL A 233 12.88 -6.04 -20.54
CA VAL A 233 13.23 -7.31 -21.17
C VAL A 233 12.39 -7.37 -22.44
N ARG A 234 13.01 -7.03 -23.59
CA ARG A 234 12.35 -7.25 -24.88
C ARG A 234 12.06 -8.74 -24.96
N PRO A 235 10.78 -9.16 -25.12
CA PRO A 235 10.49 -10.58 -25.33
C PRO A 235 11.36 -11.02 -26.51
N ARG A 236 12.20 -12.05 -26.30
CA ARG A 236 12.88 -12.70 -27.40
C ARG A 236 11.78 -13.27 -28.28
N VAL A 237 11.52 -12.65 -29.41
CA VAL A 237 10.71 -13.24 -30.47
C VAL A 237 11.52 -14.45 -30.92
N PHE A 238 11.10 -15.64 -30.53
CA PHE A 238 11.62 -16.85 -31.11
C PHE A 238 11.16 -16.84 -32.58
N ALA A 239 12.08 -16.51 -33.47
CA ALA A 239 11.84 -16.77 -34.89
C ALA A 239 11.70 -18.27 -35.02
N THR A 240 10.48 -18.74 -35.30
CA THR A 240 10.26 -20.09 -35.79
C THR A 240 10.81 -20.15 -37.21
N GLU A 241 11.93 -20.89 -37.41
CA GLU A 241 12.38 -21.36 -38.70
C GLU A 241 11.44 -22.45 -39.22
#